data_aff4bc409ece301613d39e913a851e37
#
_entry.id   aff4bc409ece301613d39e913a851e37
#
_cell.length_a   1.000
_cell.length_b   1.000
_cell.length_c   1.000
_cell.angle_alpha   90.00
_cell.angle_beta   90.00
_cell.angle_gamma   90.00
#
_symmetry.space_group_name_H-M   'P 1'
#
loop_
_entity.id
_entity.type
_entity.pdbx_description
1 polymer ?
#
loop_
_entity_poly.entity_id
_entity_poly.type
_entity_poly.pdbx_seq_one_letter_code
_entity_poly.pdbx_strand_id
1 'polypeptide(L)'
;MATGTTTLNKMIDPEVMAPMISAKLEKAIVATPFAKIDTTLVGEPGSTITVPKYQYIGAAEDLAEGVNATTTQLETTSEPFAIKKAVKQVLLTDEAVLSGYGNPVGETNSQLAKSIADKVDNDVMDA
;
A
#
# COMPACT_ATOMS: atom_id res chain seq x y z
N MET A 1 10.59 -28.94 39.93
CA MET A 1 9.57 -27.87 39.95
C MET A 1 9.91 -26.91 38.84
N ALA A 2 9.21 -27.04 37.76
CA ALA A 2 9.38 -26.09 36.67
C ALA A 2 8.56 -24.84 37.00
N THR A 3 9.21 -23.85 37.51
CA THR A 3 8.65 -22.52 37.55
C THR A 3 8.48 -22.07 36.10
N GLY A 4 7.23 -21.96 35.67
CA GLY A 4 6.94 -21.44 34.36
C GLY A 4 7.47 -20.03 34.24
N THR A 5 8.66 -19.92 33.65
CA THR A 5 9.23 -18.62 33.25
C THR A 5 8.29 -18.03 32.23
N THR A 6 7.67 -16.94 32.59
CA THR A 6 6.89 -16.15 31.64
C THR A 6 7.88 -15.60 30.62
N THR A 7 7.93 -16.23 29.47
CA THR A 7 8.76 -15.77 28.36
C THR A 7 8.18 -14.46 27.82
N LEU A 8 9.05 -13.50 27.50
CA LEU A 8 8.66 -12.19 26.94
C LEU A 8 7.79 -12.33 25.67
N ASN A 9 7.88 -13.44 24.95
CA ASN A 9 6.97 -13.80 23.85
C ASN A 9 5.49 -13.85 24.26
N LYS A 10 5.18 -14.06 25.52
CA LYS A 10 3.82 -14.04 26.04
C LYS A 10 3.36 -12.65 26.49
N MET A 11 4.28 -11.72 26.59
CA MET A 11 4.00 -10.33 27.00
C MET A 11 3.79 -9.39 25.80
N ILE A 12 4.22 -9.81 24.61
CA ILE A 12 4.01 -9.06 23.38
C ILE A 12 2.78 -9.64 22.69
N ASP A 13 1.66 -8.97 22.85
CA ASP A 13 0.42 -9.36 22.21
C ASP A 13 0.35 -8.76 20.80
N PRO A 14 0.29 -9.60 19.74
CA PRO A 14 0.18 -9.12 18.37
C PRO A 14 -1.07 -8.26 18.14
N GLU A 15 -2.15 -8.49 18.87
CA GLU A 15 -3.38 -7.70 18.78
C GLU A 15 -3.18 -6.26 19.28
N VAL A 16 -2.33 -6.07 20.28
CA VAL A 16 -1.98 -4.73 20.79
C VAL A 16 -0.99 -4.02 19.87
N MET A 17 -0.07 -4.76 19.24
CA MET A 17 0.92 -4.17 18.32
C MET A 17 0.33 -3.71 17.00
N ALA A 18 -0.66 -4.41 16.47
CA ALA A 18 -1.29 -4.10 15.19
C ALA A 18 -1.87 -2.66 15.13
N PRO A 19 -2.68 -2.19 16.11
CA PRO A 19 -3.17 -0.82 16.11
C PRO A 19 -2.06 0.23 16.30
N MET A 20 -0.99 -0.09 17.03
CA MET A 20 0.15 0.81 17.20
C MET A 20 0.91 1.02 15.89
N ILE A 21 1.09 -0.04 15.10
CA ILE A 21 1.71 0.03 13.77
C ILE A 21 0.81 0.80 12.81
N SER A 22 -0.49 0.54 12.81
CA SER A 22 -1.46 1.25 11.98
C SER A 22 -1.47 2.75 12.23
N ALA A 23 -1.47 3.17 13.50
CA ALA A 23 -1.43 4.58 13.87
C ALA A 23 -0.12 5.30 13.44
N LYS A 24 1.00 4.57 13.39
CA LYS A 24 2.27 5.10 12.87
C LYS A 24 2.30 5.12 11.34
N LEU A 25 1.66 4.16 10.70
CA LEU A 25 1.59 4.04 9.25
C LEU A 25 0.87 5.24 8.61
N GLU A 26 -0.27 5.66 9.16
CA GLU A 26 -1.03 6.81 8.67
C GLU A 26 -0.20 8.10 8.63
N LYS A 27 0.73 8.25 9.58
CA LYS A 27 1.62 9.42 9.65
C LYS A 27 2.84 9.33 8.73
N ALA A 28 3.19 8.13 8.30
CA ALA A 28 4.36 7.88 7.46
C ALA A 28 4.05 7.94 5.97
N ILE A 29 2.80 7.70 5.58
CA ILE A 29 2.35 7.73 4.19
C ILE A 29 2.21 9.19 3.71
N VAL A 30 2.86 9.52 2.60
CA VAL A 30 2.87 10.87 2.01
C VAL A 30 2.19 10.91 0.64
N ALA A 31 2.40 9.91 -0.21
CA ALA A 31 1.94 9.92 -1.60
C ALA A 31 0.48 9.47 -1.78
N THR A 32 -0.03 8.63 -0.92
CA THR A 32 -1.40 8.09 -1.02
C THR A 32 -2.51 9.15 -1.08
N PRO A 33 -2.44 10.31 -0.38
CA PRO A 33 -3.46 11.35 -0.50
C PRO A 33 -3.62 11.95 -1.89
N PHE A 34 -2.62 11.82 -2.75
CA PHE A 34 -2.64 12.29 -4.14
C PHE A 34 -3.20 11.25 -5.11
N ALA A 35 -3.33 10.00 -4.69
CA ALA A 35 -3.88 8.92 -5.49
C ALA A 35 -5.41 8.81 -5.33
N LYS A 36 -6.08 8.37 -6.39
CA LYS A 36 -7.50 8.01 -6.32
C LYS A 36 -7.64 6.65 -5.64
N ILE A 37 -8.33 6.62 -4.52
CA ILE A 37 -8.59 5.39 -3.78
C ILE A 37 -9.84 4.72 -4.35
N ASP A 38 -9.72 3.45 -4.76
CA ASP A 38 -10.83 2.60 -5.19
C ASP A 38 -11.05 1.49 -4.15
N THR A 39 -12.25 1.45 -3.59
CA THR A 39 -12.65 0.50 -2.55
C THR A 39 -13.57 -0.62 -3.06
N THR A 40 -13.73 -0.75 -4.36
CA THR A 40 -14.70 -1.69 -4.98
C THR A 40 -14.47 -3.13 -4.57
N LEU A 41 -13.21 -3.55 -4.35
CA LEU A 41 -12.85 -4.91 -3.93
C LEU A 41 -12.79 -5.12 -2.41
N VAL A 42 -13.14 -4.11 -1.61
CA VAL A 42 -13.15 -4.28 -0.15
C VAL A 42 -14.32 -5.17 0.26
N GLY A 43 -14.00 -6.37 0.77
CA GLY A 43 -15.00 -7.35 1.20
C GLY A 43 -15.63 -8.19 0.07
N GLU A 44 -15.24 -7.97 -1.19
CA GLU A 44 -15.73 -8.74 -2.32
C GLU A 44 -14.72 -9.83 -2.75
N PRO A 45 -15.19 -10.99 -3.23
CA PRO A 45 -14.31 -12.02 -3.76
C PRO A 45 -13.73 -11.56 -5.11
N GLY A 46 -12.42 -11.48 -5.19
CA GLY A 46 -11.70 -11.10 -6.40
C GLY A 46 -10.31 -10.55 -6.09
N SER A 47 -9.41 -10.68 -7.04
CA SER A 47 -8.03 -10.19 -6.91
C SER A 47 -7.67 -9.17 -8.00
N THR A 48 -8.59 -8.91 -8.94
CA THR A 48 -8.32 -8.05 -10.09
C THR A 48 -9.52 -7.17 -10.39
N ILE A 49 -9.27 -5.90 -10.59
CA ILE A 49 -10.23 -4.92 -11.12
C ILE A 49 -9.81 -4.53 -12.52
N THR A 50 -10.77 -4.47 -13.44
CA THR A 50 -10.57 -3.94 -14.78
C THR A 50 -11.18 -2.54 -14.86
N VAL A 51 -10.33 -1.54 -15.06
CA VAL A 51 -10.77 -0.14 -15.17
C VAL A 51 -10.79 0.26 -16.65
N PRO A 52 -11.94 0.74 -17.16
CA PRO A 52 -12.00 1.26 -18.53
C PRO A 52 -11.24 2.58 -18.62
N LYS A 53 -10.39 2.70 -19.64
CA LYS A 53 -9.59 3.88 -19.95
C LYS A 53 -9.96 4.37 -21.34
N TYR A 54 -10.27 5.66 -21.46
CA TYR A 54 -10.49 6.28 -22.76
C TYR A 54 -9.18 6.67 -23.39
N GLN A 55 -9.05 6.33 -24.67
CA GLN A 55 -7.88 6.74 -25.43
C GLN A 55 -8.02 8.20 -25.85
N TYR A 56 -6.92 8.95 -25.81
CA TYR A 56 -6.91 10.33 -26.28
C TYR A 56 -7.14 10.39 -27.78
N ILE A 57 -8.13 11.18 -28.21
CA ILE A 57 -8.57 11.27 -29.61
C ILE A 57 -7.65 12.09 -30.51
N GLY A 58 -6.57 12.65 -29.96
CA GLY A 58 -5.66 13.52 -30.69
C GLY A 58 -5.93 15.02 -30.50
N ALA A 59 -5.04 15.85 -30.98
CA ALA A 59 -5.22 17.29 -30.98
C ALA A 59 -6.22 17.72 -32.08
N ALA A 60 -6.90 18.82 -31.86
CA ALA A 60 -7.74 19.43 -32.89
C ALA A 60 -6.90 19.88 -34.10
N GLU A 61 -7.43 19.67 -35.27
CA GLU A 61 -6.80 20.06 -36.54
C GLU A 61 -7.42 21.36 -37.06
N ASP A 62 -6.58 22.17 -37.69
CA ASP A 62 -7.04 23.39 -38.38
C ASP A 62 -7.75 23.01 -39.67
N LEU A 63 -8.99 23.46 -39.83
CA LEU A 63 -9.80 23.15 -41.00
C LEU A 63 -9.88 24.37 -41.94
N ALA A 64 -9.54 24.17 -43.21
CA ALA A 64 -9.71 25.17 -44.24
C ALA A 64 -11.23 25.32 -44.59
N GLU A 65 -11.60 26.52 -45.03
CA GLU A 65 -13.01 26.81 -45.40
C GLU A 65 -13.44 25.92 -46.60
N GLY A 66 -14.58 25.26 -46.45
CA GLY A 66 -15.17 24.35 -47.45
C GLY A 66 -14.69 22.89 -47.40
N VAL A 67 -13.90 22.51 -46.40
CA VAL A 67 -13.44 21.11 -46.18
C VAL A 67 -14.25 20.50 -45.04
N ASN A 68 -14.67 19.25 -45.20
CA ASN A 68 -15.34 18.52 -44.12
C ASN A 68 -14.37 18.03 -43.06
N ALA A 69 -14.72 18.17 -41.79
CA ALA A 69 -13.92 17.65 -40.69
C ALA A 69 -13.89 16.11 -40.68
N THR A 70 -12.75 15.55 -40.37
CA THR A 70 -12.59 14.11 -40.13
C THR A 70 -13.21 13.72 -38.80
N THR A 71 -14.03 12.67 -38.80
CA THR A 71 -14.62 12.09 -37.59
C THR A 71 -13.65 11.08 -36.95
N THR A 72 -13.26 11.31 -35.71
CA THR A 72 -12.45 10.37 -34.94
C THR A 72 -13.35 9.61 -33.96
N GLN A 73 -13.22 8.29 -33.91
CA GLN A 73 -13.95 7.46 -32.96
C GLN A 73 -13.28 7.47 -31.60
N LEU A 74 -14.08 7.54 -30.54
CA LEU A 74 -13.60 7.39 -29.18
C LEU A 74 -13.42 5.89 -28.89
N GLU A 75 -12.18 5.47 -28.68
CA GLU A 75 -11.85 4.08 -28.33
C GLU A 75 -11.70 3.92 -26.82
N THR A 76 -12.19 2.80 -26.31
CA THR A 76 -12.07 2.43 -24.90
C THR A 76 -11.13 1.25 -24.79
N THR A 77 -10.09 1.39 -24.01
CA THR A 77 -9.22 0.30 -23.59
C THR A 77 -9.48 -0.06 -22.15
N SER A 78 -9.16 -1.26 -21.74
CA SER A 78 -9.29 -1.70 -20.36
C SER A 78 -7.93 -2.08 -19.79
N GLU A 79 -7.66 -1.61 -18.58
CA GLU A 79 -6.42 -1.92 -17.86
C GLU A 79 -6.76 -2.75 -16.61
N PRO A 80 -6.21 -3.97 -16.48
CA PRO A 80 -6.41 -4.80 -15.30
C PRO A 80 -5.45 -4.39 -14.18
N PHE A 81 -5.99 -4.11 -13.00
CA PHE A 81 -5.23 -3.87 -11.78
C PHE A 81 -5.40 -5.07 -10.83
N ALA A 82 -4.29 -5.70 -10.47
CA ALA A 82 -4.28 -6.82 -9.54
C ALA A 82 -3.89 -6.36 -8.12
N ILE A 83 -4.57 -6.92 -7.11
CA ILE A 83 -4.23 -6.70 -5.72
C ILE A 83 -2.90 -7.39 -5.41
N LYS A 84 -1.96 -6.64 -4.84
CA LYS A 84 -0.68 -7.16 -4.37
C LYS A 84 -0.68 -7.24 -2.86
N LYS A 85 -0.06 -8.29 -2.31
CA LYS A 85 0.16 -8.44 -0.87
C LYS A 85 1.58 -8.01 -0.52
N ALA A 86 1.70 -6.95 0.27
CA ALA A 86 2.97 -6.54 0.85
C ALA A 86 3.12 -7.14 2.25
N VAL A 87 4.26 -7.78 2.51
CA VAL A 87 4.58 -8.41 3.81
C VAL A 87 5.99 -8.05 4.21
N LYS A 88 6.16 -7.68 5.47
CA LYS A 88 7.46 -7.53 6.11
C LYS A 88 7.44 -8.23 7.46
N GLN A 89 8.47 -9.02 7.73
CA GLN A 89 8.59 -9.77 8.98
C GLN A 89 9.94 -9.49 9.63
N VAL A 90 9.94 -9.30 10.94
CA VAL A 90 11.13 -9.15 11.77
C VAL A 90 11.07 -10.16 12.90
N LEU A 91 12.14 -10.93 13.08
CA LEU A 91 12.30 -11.85 14.19
C LEU A 91 13.14 -11.18 15.28
N LEU A 92 12.55 -11.06 16.47
CA LEU A 92 13.26 -10.62 17.68
C LEU A 92 13.45 -11.82 18.59
N THR A 93 14.69 -12.05 19.01
CA THR A 93 15.00 -13.08 20.02
C THR A 93 14.84 -12.50 21.41
N ASP A 94 14.49 -13.36 22.37
CA ASP A 94 14.34 -12.94 23.78
C ASP A 94 15.63 -12.34 24.33
N GLU A 95 16.78 -12.88 23.92
CA GLU A 95 18.10 -12.35 24.28
C GLU A 95 18.34 -10.93 23.74
N ALA A 96 17.91 -10.66 22.51
CA ALA A 96 18.03 -9.32 21.92
C ALA A 96 17.14 -8.30 22.62
N VAL A 97 15.97 -8.72 23.09
CA VAL A 97 15.05 -7.85 23.84
C VAL A 97 15.58 -7.58 25.24
N LEU A 98 16.17 -8.57 25.90
CA LEU A 98 16.68 -8.46 27.28
C LEU A 98 18.03 -7.73 27.36
N SER A 99 18.93 -7.96 26.40
CA SER A 99 20.28 -7.39 26.40
C SER A 99 20.42 -6.16 25.51
N GLY A 100 19.41 -5.85 24.68
CA GLY A 100 19.43 -4.71 23.78
C GLY A 100 19.37 -3.37 24.54
N TYR A 101 20.20 -2.43 24.13
CA TYR A 101 20.17 -1.07 24.66
C TYR A 101 18.94 -0.32 24.11
N GLY A 102 18.15 0.27 24.98
CA GLY A 102 16.96 1.04 24.62
C GLY A 102 15.68 0.19 24.56
N ASN A 103 14.80 0.48 23.60
CA ASN A 103 13.54 -0.25 23.39
C ASN A 103 13.50 -0.91 22.00
N PRO A 104 14.04 -2.11 21.82
CA PRO A 104 14.11 -2.77 20.52
C PRO A 104 12.74 -3.10 19.95
N VAL A 105 11.73 -3.38 20.76
CA VAL A 105 10.37 -3.65 20.33
C VAL A 105 9.71 -2.39 19.75
N GLY A 106 9.85 -1.25 20.40
CA GLY A 106 9.32 0.03 19.93
C GLY A 106 9.98 0.48 18.63
N GLU A 107 11.30 0.27 18.50
CA GLU A 107 12.03 0.58 17.27
C GLU A 107 11.60 -0.35 16.13
N THR A 108 11.44 -1.64 16.38
CA THR A 108 10.95 -2.60 15.38
C THR A 108 9.59 -2.21 14.83
N ASN A 109 8.65 -1.82 15.70
CA ASN A 109 7.34 -1.32 15.26
C ASN A 109 7.44 -0.09 14.38
N SER A 110 8.34 0.83 14.72
CA SER A 110 8.60 2.02 13.93
C SER A 110 9.16 1.69 12.56
N GLN A 111 10.12 0.77 12.49
CA GLN A 111 10.76 0.33 11.25
C GLN A 111 9.78 -0.45 10.36
N LEU A 112 8.93 -1.29 10.94
CA LEU A 112 7.88 -2.00 10.20
C LEU A 112 6.88 -1.05 9.56
N ALA A 113 6.40 -0.04 10.30
CA ALA A 113 5.50 0.98 9.77
C ALA A 113 6.15 1.76 8.62
N LYS A 114 7.39 2.20 8.77
CA LYS A 114 8.13 2.89 7.70
C LYS A 114 8.31 2.01 6.46
N SER A 115 8.66 0.73 6.64
CA SER A 115 8.86 -0.21 5.54
C SER A 115 7.59 -0.45 4.72
N ILE A 116 6.42 -0.48 5.35
CA ILE A 116 5.13 -0.60 4.66
C ILE A 116 4.78 0.71 3.97
N ALA A 117 5.00 1.86 4.62
CA ALA A 117 4.76 3.17 4.04
C ALA A 117 5.61 3.41 2.78
N ASP A 118 6.89 3.10 2.85
CA ASP A 118 7.80 3.19 1.70
C ASP A 118 7.32 2.34 0.52
N LYS A 119 6.82 1.12 0.81
CA LYS A 119 6.30 0.25 -0.25
C LYS A 119 5.06 0.83 -0.90
N VAL A 120 4.13 1.35 -0.11
CA VAL A 120 2.89 1.97 -0.61
C VAL A 120 3.20 3.23 -1.41
N ASP A 121 4.04 4.11 -0.88
CA ASP A 121 4.42 5.35 -1.55
C ASP A 121 5.18 5.10 -2.87
N ASN A 122 6.08 4.12 -2.90
CA ASN A 122 6.78 3.74 -4.13
C ASN A 122 5.81 3.15 -5.16
N ASP A 123 4.87 2.29 -4.75
CA ASP A 123 3.87 1.74 -5.67
C ASP A 123 2.95 2.84 -6.25
N VAL A 124 2.65 3.89 -5.50
CA VAL A 124 1.89 5.06 -5.99
C VAL A 124 2.73 5.91 -6.94
N MET A 125 4.03 6.04 -6.69
CA MET A 125 4.93 6.82 -7.56
C MET A 125 5.25 6.11 -8.88
N ASP A 126 5.22 4.77 -8.89
CA ASP A 126 5.51 3.95 -10.08
C ASP A 126 4.26 3.70 -10.95
N ALA A 127 3.09 4.06 -10.45
CA ALA A 127 1.83 3.95 -11.17
C ALA A 127 1.61 5.14 -12.10
#